data_25208c93a38f4a46d94bddd498f341fd
#
_entry.id   25208c93a38f4a46d94bddd498f341fd
#
_cell.length_a   1.000
_cell.length_b   1.000
_cell.length_c   1.000
_cell.angle_alpha   90.00
_cell.angle_beta   90.00
_cell.angle_gamma   90.00
#
_symmetry.space_group_name_H-M   'P 1'
#
loop_
_entity.id
_entity.type
_entity.pdbx_description
1 polymer ?
#
loop_
_entity_poly.entity_id
_entity_poly.type
_entity_poly.pdbx_seq_one_letter_code
_entity_poly.pdbx_strand_id
1 'polypeptide(L)'
;MIFENKTIYVDFDNTLCLFKQLPATEEISTVTELNVPIKDDNALRNWARKYYKDCAFNSVLGCFLLQCKNNGCTVKVLTNEAWPFKAQAKKCWLQIYAPGLIDDVIRLSEGQIKVDFIHSIEKDIKNVILIDDKYSEQIKPALRLGIEAYTPQYIMLDACDVK
;
A
#
# COMPACT_ATOMS: atom_id res chain seq x y z
N MET A 1 -4.72 19.01 -4.46
CA MET A 1 -3.37 18.53 -4.91
C MET A 1 -3.57 17.37 -5.89
N ILE A 2 -2.89 17.35 -7.04
CA ILE A 2 -2.90 16.22 -8.01
C ILE A 2 -1.47 16.10 -8.53
N PHE A 3 -0.97 14.88 -8.57
CA PHE A 3 0.38 14.60 -9.11
C PHE A 3 0.30 14.20 -10.58
N GLU A 4 1.36 14.54 -11.33
CA GLU A 4 1.46 14.24 -12.75
C GLU A 4 2.80 13.59 -13.06
N ASN A 5 2.78 12.50 -13.86
CA ASN A 5 3.96 11.79 -14.35
C ASN A 5 4.93 11.34 -13.23
N LYS A 6 4.39 11.00 -12.06
CA LYS A 6 5.16 10.53 -10.90
C LYS A 6 5.02 9.02 -10.69
N THR A 7 5.99 8.42 -10.01
CA THR A 7 5.84 7.09 -9.42
C THR A 7 5.37 7.25 -7.97
N ILE A 8 4.19 6.75 -7.66
CA ILE A 8 3.59 6.80 -6.33
C ILE A 8 3.73 5.43 -5.67
N TYR A 9 4.49 5.37 -4.59
CA TYR A 9 4.54 4.22 -3.70
C TYR A 9 3.55 4.46 -2.56
N VAL A 10 2.60 3.55 -2.42
CA VAL A 10 1.56 3.65 -1.38
C VAL A 10 1.60 2.42 -0.49
N ASP A 11 1.54 2.62 0.83
CA ASP A 11 1.40 1.53 1.77
C ASP A 11 0.03 0.87 1.70
N PHE A 12 -0.09 -0.35 2.19
CA PHE A 12 -1.34 -1.09 2.16
C PHE A 12 -2.12 -0.99 3.48
N ASP A 13 -1.53 -1.44 4.59
CA ASP A 13 -2.21 -1.52 5.89
C ASP A 13 -2.42 -0.14 6.51
N ASN A 14 -3.64 0.15 6.97
CA ASN A 14 -4.08 1.47 7.48
C ASN A 14 -3.93 2.63 6.49
N THR A 15 -3.57 2.35 5.26
CA THR A 15 -3.41 3.33 4.17
C THR A 15 -4.47 3.10 3.09
N LEU A 16 -4.36 2.05 2.28
CA LEU A 16 -5.38 1.64 1.32
C LEU A 16 -6.44 0.72 1.94
N CYS A 17 -6.02 -0.14 2.84
CA CYS A 17 -6.87 -1.08 3.56
C CYS A 17 -7.03 -0.60 5.01
N LEU A 18 -8.22 -0.12 5.37
CA LEU A 18 -8.53 0.40 6.68
C LEU A 18 -9.14 -0.70 7.54
N PHE A 19 -8.48 -1.07 8.62
CA PHE A 19 -9.00 -2.04 9.58
C PHE A 19 -9.96 -1.35 10.56
N LYS A 20 -11.13 -1.95 10.82
CA LYS A 20 -12.05 -1.47 11.87
C LYS A 20 -11.44 -1.63 13.27
N GLN A 21 -10.68 -2.71 13.46
CA GLN A 21 -9.88 -2.99 14.64
C GLN A 21 -8.57 -3.60 14.16
N LEU A 22 -7.46 -3.29 14.84
CA LEU A 22 -6.21 -4.00 14.58
C LEU A 22 -6.46 -5.49 14.81
N PRO A 23 -6.13 -6.36 13.83
CA PRO A 23 -6.28 -7.80 14.02
C PRO A 23 -5.51 -8.19 15.29
N ALA A 24 -6.17 -8.92 16.18
CA ALA A 24 -5.51 -9.45 17.36
C ALA A 24 -4.31 -10.31 16.92
N THR A 25 -3.17 -10.10 17.55
CA THR A 25 -1.92 -10.85 17.25
C THR A 25 -2.11 -12.37 17.34
N GLU A 26 -3.12 -12.84 18.06
CA GLU A 26 -3.49 -14.26 18.18
C GLU A 26 -4.06 -14.88 16.90
N GLU A 27 -4.74 -14.10 16.03
CA GLU A 27 -5.21 -14.62 14.74
C GLU A 27 -4.07 -14.84 13.73
N ILE A 28 -2.93 -14.22 13.95
CA ILE A 28 -1.73 -14.38 13.10
C ILE A 28 -1.04 -15.73 13.41
N SER A 29 -1.15 -16.25 14.63
CA SER A 29 -0.49 -17.50 15.04
C SER A 29 -1.08 -18.76 14.41
N THR A 30 -2.35 -18.73 14.02
CA THR A 30 -3.01 -19.87 13.34
C THR A 30 -2.65 -19.99 11.86
N VAL A 31 -1.96 -18.98 11.29
CA VAL A 31 -1.52 -19.00 9.88
C VAL A 31 -0.15 -19.66 9.71
N THR A 32 0.49 -20.14 10.77
CA THR A 32 1.77 -20.86 10.70
C THR A 32 1.73 -22.14 9.87
N GLU A 33 0.54 -22.68 9.59
CA GLU A 33 0.38 -23.86 8.71
C GLU A 33 0.49 -23.51 7.21
N LEU A 34 0.45 -22.23 6.82
CA LEU A 34 0.49 -21.78 5.42
C LEU A 34 1.89 -21.30 4.98
N ASN A 35 2.96 -21.97 5.44
CA ASN A 35 4.31 -21.77 4.88
C ASN A 35 4.45 -22.30 3.42
N VAL A 36 3.36 -22.76 2.83
CA VAL A 36 3.31 -23.24 1.45
C VAL A 36 2.70 -22.15 0.58
N PRO A 37 3.34 -21.76 -0.53
CA PRO A 37 2.71 -20.84 -1.49
C PRO A 37 1.36 -21.44 -1.90
N ILE A 38 0.28 -20.68 -1.69
CA ILE A 38 -1.04 -21.10 -2.17
C ILE A 38 -0.96 -21.02 -3.71
N LYS A 39 -0.91 -22.19 -4.35
CA LYS A 39 -0.84 -22.29 -5.82
C LYS A 39 -2.20 -22.13 -6.49
N ASP A 40 -3.29 -22.25 -5.72
CA ASP A 40 -4.64 -22.11 -6.22
C ASP A 40 -5.15 -20.68 -6.00
N ASP A 41 -5.40 -19.98 -7.09
CA ASP A 41 -5.92 -18.61 -7.10
C ASP A 41 -7.26 -18.47 -6.37
N ASN A 42 -8.13 -19.49 -6.42
CA ASN A 42 -9.40 -19.46 -5.72
C ASN A 42 -9.21 -19.59 -4.20
N ALA A 43 -8.32 -20.47 -3.76
CA ALA A 43 -7.97 -20.59 -2.35
C ALA A 43 -7.36 -19.27 -1.82
N LEU A 44 -6.48 -18.65 -2.59
CA LEU A 44 -5.88 -17.35 -2.24
C LEU A 44 -6.91 -16.22 -2.16
N ARG A 45 -7.85 -16.14 -3.12
CA ARG A 45 -8.95 -15.15 -3.10
C ARG A 45 -9.88 -15.37 -1.91
N ASN A 46 -10.21 -16.62 -1.59
CA ASN A 46 -11.04 -16.95 -0.44
C ASN A 46 -10.34 -16.61 0.87
N TRP A 47 -9.03 -16.88 0.96
CA TRP A 47 -8.23 -16.49 2.11
C TRP A 47 -8.17 -14.96 2.25
N ALA A 48 -7.91 -14.23 1.17
CA ALA A 48 -7.88 -12.76 1.17
C ALA A 48 -9.23 -12.17 1.63
N ARG A 49 -10.35 -12.69 1.12
CA ARG A 49 -11.69 -12.26 1.56
C ARG A 49 -11.94 -12.55 3.04
N LYS A 50 -11.51 -13.70 3.54
CA LYS A 50 -11.68 -14.07 4.95
C LYS A 50 -10.83 -13.21 5.87
N TYR A 51 -9.55 -13.02 5.54
CA TYR A 51 -8.59 -12.26 6.35
C TYR A 51 -8.93 -10.77 6.39
N TYR A 52 -9.30 -10.20 5.23
CA TYR A 52 -9.64 -8.79 5.10
C TYR A 52 -11.15 -8.50 5.15
N LYS A 53 -11.95 -9.44 5.72
CA LYS A 53 -13.43 -9.31 5.79
C LYS A 53 -13.90 -8.04 6.53
N ASP A 54 -13.14 -7.62 7.54
CA ASP A 54 -13.46 -6.46 8.38
C ASP A 54 -12.70 -5.19 7.96
N CYS A 55 -12.07 -5.24 6.79
CA CYS A 55 -11.36 -4.10 6.22
C CYS A 55 -12.25 -3.36 5.23
N ALA A 56 -12.06 -2.05 5.18
CA ALA A 56 -12.67 -1.19 4.16
C ALA A 56 -11.60 -0.63 3.24
N PHE A 57 -11.89 -0.54 1.95
CA PHE A 57 -11.05 0.19 1.02
C PHE A 57 -11.15 1.69 1.29
N ASN A 58 -10.00 2.37 1.39
CA ASN A 58 -9.95 3.82 1.51
C ASN A 58 -10.34 4.47 0.18
N SER A 59 -11.65 4.67 -0.02
CA SER A 59 -12.19 5.18 -1.29
C SER A 59 -11.74 6.60 -1.59
N VAL A 60 -11.52 7.45 -0.58
CA VAL A 60 -11.06 8.83 -0.78
C VAL A 60 -9.64 8.83 -1.34
N LEU A 61 -8.74 8.10 -0.71
CA LEU A 61 -7.38 7.92 -1.23
C LEU A 61 -7.39 7.22 -2.60
N GLY A 62 -8.26 6.23 -2.78
CA GLY A 62 -8.42 5.53 -4.07
C GLY A 62 -8.84 6.46 -5.19
N CYS A 63 -9.82 7.36 -4.96
CA CYS A 63 -10.22 8.38 -5.93
C CYS A 63 -9.07 9.33 -6.28
N PHE A 64 -8.32 9.78 -5.28
CA PHE A 64 -7.14 10.62 -5.49
C PHE A 64 -6.08 9.91 -6.35
N LEU A 65 -5.74 8.66 -6.03
CA LEU A 65 -4.76 7.87 -6.80
C LEU A 65 -5.23 7.62 -8.23
N LEU A 66 -6.54 7.41 -8.44
CA LEU A 66 -7.11 7.27 -9.78
C LEU A 66 -6.95 8.55 -10.59
N GLN A 67 -7.16 9.72 -9.99
CA GLN A 67 -6.91 11.00 -10.64
C GLN A 67 -5.44 11.15 -11.02
N CYS A 68 -4.51 10.83 -10.10
CA CYS A 68 -3.08 10.85 -10.39
C CYS A 68 -2.73 9.89 -11.54
N LYS A 69 -3.31 8.69 -11.55
CA LYS A 69 -3.11 7.71 -12.64
C LYS A 69 -3.59 8.25 -13.98
N ASN A 70 -4.73 8.92 -14.02
CA ASN A 70 -5.25 9.57 -15.23
C ASN A 70 -4.34 10.72 -15.71
N ASN A 71 -3.49 11.26 -14.83
CA ASN A 71 -2.46 12.25 -15.13
C ASN A 71 -1.05 11.64 -15.34
N GLY A 72 -0.99 10.37 -15.74
CA GLY A 72 0.26 9.71 -16.13
C GLY A 72 1.09 9.16 -14.97
N CYS A 73 0.58 9.14 -13.73
CA CYS A 73 1.30 8.53 -12.62
C CYS A 73 1.24 7.00 -12.69
N THR A 74 2.32 6.37 -12.25
CA THR A 74 2.36 4.94 -11.94
C THR A 74 2.11 4.75 -10.45
N VAL A 75 1.17 3.86 -10.08
CA VAL A 75 0.80 3.61 -8.68
C VAL A 75 1.21 2.21 -8.27
N LYS A 76 2.13 2.09 -7.33
CA LYS A 76 2.66 0.82 -6.82
C LYS A 76 2.40 0.69 -5.33
N VAL A 77 1.93 -0.45 -4.89
CA VAL A 77 1.87 -0.77 -3.45
C VAL A 77 3.24 -1.25 -2.98
N LEU A 78 3.73 -0.65 -1.89
CA LEU A 78 4.99 -1.03 -1.25
C LEU A 78 4.69 -1.44 0.20
N THR A 79 4.75 -2.72 0.49
CA THR A 79 4.32 -3.27 1.79
C THR A 79 5.38 -4.18 2.41
N ASN A 80 5.61 -4.02 3.72
CA ASN A 80 6.45 -4.92 4.49
C ASN A 80 5.65 -6.14 4.91
N GLU A 81 6.10 -7.32 4.50
CA GLU A 81 5.45 -8.58 4.85
C GLU A 81 6.46 -9.69 5.12
N ALA A 82 6.38 -10.30 6.28
CA ALA A 82 7.18 -11.47 6.62
C ALA A 82 6.88 -12.65 5.67
N TRP A 83 5.63 -12.78 5.23
CA TRP A 83 5.14 -13.93 4.48
C TRP A 83 4.79 -13.58 3.03
N PRO A 84 5.41 -14.23 2.01
CA PRO A 84 5.12 -13.95 0.59
C PRO A 84 3.64 -14.08 0.22
N PHE A 85 2.92 -15.04 0.80
CA PHE A 85 1.51 -15.26 0.49
C PHE A 85 0.61 -14.09 0.93
N LYS A 86 0.98 -13.31 1.96
CA LYS A 86 0.23 -12.13 2.36
C LYS A 86 0.30 -11.02 1.31
N ALA A 87 1.45 -10.83 0.68
CA ALA A 87 1.57 -9.89 -0.44
C ALA A 87 0.70 -10.32 -1.63
N GLN A 88 0.62 -11.63 -1.91
CA GLN A 88 -0.29 -12.16 -2.93
C GLN A 88 -1.76 -11.93 -2.56
N ALA A 89 -2.12 -12.13 -1.28
CA ALA A 89 -3.47 -11.87 -0.78
C ALA A 89 -3.85 -10.40 -0.89
N LYS A 90 -2.93 -9.48 -0.57
CA LYS A 90 -3.11 -8.03 -0.77
C LYS A 90 -3.35 -7.71 -2.24
N LYS A 91 -2.57 -8.31 -3.14
CA LYS A 91 -2.77 -8.15 -4.59
C LYS A 91 -4.16 -8.63 -5.03
N CYS A 92 -4.61 -9.79 -4.57
CA CYS A 92 -5.96 -10.30 -4.84
C CYS A 92 -7.05 -9.40 -4.27
N TRP A 93 -6.88 -8.89 -3.06
CA TRP A 93 -7.81 -7.96 -2.44
C TRP A 93 -7.93 -6.66 -3.24
N LEU A 94 -6.80 -6.09 -3.67
CA LEU A 94 -6.77 -4.89 -4.52
C LEU A 94 -7.43 -5.12 -5.88
N GLN A 95 -7.28 -6.29 -6.48
CA GLN A 95 -7.97 -6.64 -7.74
C GLN A 95 -9.50 -6.68 -7.57
N ILE A 96 -9.99 -6.98 -6.37
CA ILE A 96 -11.44 -7.01 -6.07
C ILE A 96 -11.97 -5.60 -5.80
N TYR A 97 -11.27 -4.82 -4.98
CA TYR A 97 -11.79 -3.54 -4.45
C TYR A 97 -11.30 -2.31 -5.21
N ALA A 98 -10.20 -2.42 -5.95
CA ALA A 98 -9.58 -1.34 -6.73
C ALA A 98 -9.02 -1.85 -8.07
N PRO A 99 -9.86 -2.49 -8.91
CA PRO A 99 -9.40 -3.07 -10.17
C PRO A 99 -8.78 -2.00 -11.08
N GLY A 100 -7.57 -2.27 -11.59
CA GLY A 100 -6.85 -1.38 -12.48
C GLY A 100 -6.22 -0.15 -11.84
N LEU A 101 -6.42 0.09 -10.53
CA LEU A 101 -5.81 1.23 -9.83
C LEU A 101 -4.32 1.02 -9.59
N ILE A 102 -3.92 -0.18 -9.20
CA ILE A 102 -2.55 -0.51 -8.79
C ILE A 102 -1.83 -1.22 -9.92
N ASP A 103 -0.66 -0.70 -10.29
CA ASP A 103 0.18 -1.26 -11.36
C ASP A 103 1.02 -2.43 -10.86
N ASP A 104 1.50 -2.36 -9.61
CA ASP A 104 2.29 -3.45 -9.02
C ASP A 104 2.15 -3.49 -7.49
N VAL A 105 2.40 -4.67 -6.91
CA VAL A 105 2.48 -4.88 -5.46
C VAL A 105 3.85 -5.44 -5.11
N ILE A 106 4.66 -4.61 -4.50
CA ILE A 106 6.05 -4.90 -4.13
C ILE A 106 6.11 -5.29 -2.65
N ARG A 107 6.61 -6.49 -2.41
CA ARG A 107 6.85 -6.97 -1.06
C ARG A 107 8.28 -6.64 -0.62
N LEU A 108 8.38 -6.02 0.53
CA LEU A 108 9.63 -5.94 1.29
C LEU A 108 9.61 -6.98 2.41
N SER A 109 10.76 -7.55 2.68
CA SER A 109 10.94 -8.45 3.83
C SER A 109 10.84 -7.66 5.13
N GLU A 110 10.54 -8.34 6.21
CA GLU A 110 10.54 -7.73 7.55
C GLU A 110 11.90 -7.07 7.84
N GLY A 111 11.87 -5.86 8.38
CA GLY A 111 13.07 -5.07 8.69
C GLY A 111 13.66 -4.28 7.52
N GLN A 112 13.23 -4.49 6.28
CA GLN A 112 13.61 -3.61 5.17
C GLN A 112 12.91 -2.26 5.28
N ILE A 113 13.68 -1.20 5.07
CA ILE A 113 13.16 0.18 5.11
C ILE A 113 12.68 0.56 3.71
N LYS A 114 11.42 1.00 3.58
CA LYS A 114 10.82 1.37 2.30
C LYS A 114 11.61 2.46 1.58
N VAL A 115 12.07 3.44 2.33
CA VAL A 115 12.80 4.59 1.79
C VAL A 115 14.14 4.16 1.18
N ASP A 116 14.86 3.26 1.84
CA ASP A 116 16.13 2.72 1.32
C ASP A 116 15.90 1.91 0.05
N PHE A 117 14.83 1.12 0.02
CA PHE A 117 14.43 0.39 -1.17
C PHE A 117 14.13 1.33 -2.34
N ILE A 118 13.28 2.35 -2.13
CA ILE A 118 12.95 3.35 -3.15
C ILE A 118 14.23 4.00 -3.67
N HIS A 119 15.11 4.46 -2.79
CA HIS A 119 16.36 5.09 -3.15
C HIS A 119 17.30 4.17 -3.94
N SER A 120 17.21 2.86 -3.73
CA SER A 120 18.05 1.88 -4.43
C SER A 120 17.61 1.60 -5.88
N ILE A 121 16.32 1.78 -6.18
CA ILE A 121 15.75 1.41 -7.49
C ILE A 121 15.37 2.61 -8.35
N GLU A 122 15.04 3.74 -7.74
CA GLU A 122 14.60 4.93 -8.47
C GLU A 122 15.80 5.85 -8.78
N LYS A 123 15.98 6.16 -10.06
CA LYS A 123 17.07 7.02 -10.53
C LYS A 123 16.82 8.50 -10.25
N ASP A 124 15.57 8.91 -10.25
CA ASP A 124 15.14 10.29 -10.00
C ASP A 124 14.12 10.32 -8.86
N ILE A 125 14.62 10.49 -7.65
CA ILE A 125 13.81 10.55 -6.43
C ILE A 125 12.84 11.74 -6.40
N LYS A 126 13.07 12.80 -7.21
CA LYS A 126 12.17 13.95 -7.32
C LYS A 126 10.86 13.60 -8.02
N ASN A 127 10.86 12.51 -8.79
CA ASN A 127 9.67 12.00 -9.46
C ASN A 127 8.97 10.89 -8.66
N VAL A 128 9.35 10.72 -7.40
CA VAL A 128 8.78 9.72 -6.50
C VAL A 128 7.97 10.38 -5.40
N ILE A 129 6.85 9.74 -5.07
CA ILE A 129 6.01 10.09 -3.92
C ILE A 129 5.82 8.85 -3.07
N LEU A 130 5.93 9.01 -1.75
CA LEU A 130 5.59 7.97 -0.77
C LEU A 130 4.33 8.37 0.01
N ILE A 131 3.37 7.47 0.10
CA ILE A 131 2.17 7.61 0.94
C ILE A 131 2.15 6.47 1.95
N ASP A 132 2.24 6.80 3.25
CA ASP A 132 2.37 5.83 4.32
C ASP A 132 1.76 6.37 5.63
N ASP A 133 1.13 5.52 6.45
CA ASP A 133 0.55 5.93 7.73
C ASP A 133 1.59 6.14 8.85
N LYS A 134 2.80 5.59 8.67
CA LYS A 134 3.88 5.64 9.66
C LYS A 134 4.76 6.87 9.50
N TYR A 135 4.32 7.98 10.08
CA TYR A 135 5.05 9.26 9.97
C TYR A 135 6.51 9.16 10.39
N SER A 136 6.77 8.68 11.61
CA SER A 136 8.14 8.66 12.18
C SER A 136 9.07 7.69 11.48
N GLU A 137 8.55 6.55 11.02
CA GLU A 137 9.32 5.44 10.47
C GLU A 137 9.54 5.54 8.96
N GLN A 138 8.59 6.16 8.22
CA GLN A 138 8.60 6.18 6.78
C GLN A 138 8.58 7.60 6.21
N ILE A 139 7.63 8.44 6.60
CA ILE A 139 7.47 9.78 6.02
C ILE A 139 8.64 10.70 6.36
N LYS A 140 8.99 10.79 7.64
CA LYS A 140 10.10 11.66 8.08
C LYS A 140 11.46 11.28 7.48
N PRO A 141 11.86 10.00 7.40
CA PRO A 141 13.05 9.59 6.66
C PRO A 141 12.99 9.91 5.16
N ALA A 142 11.84 9.69 4.50
CA ALA A 142 11.66 10.00 3.08
C ALA A 142 11.92 11.48 2.79
N LEU A 143 11.31 12.37 3.56
CA LEU A 143 11.51 13.82 3.43
C LEU A 143 12.96 14.25 3.64
N ARG A 144 13.70 13.59 4.55
CA ARG A 144 15.13 13.85 4.77
C ARG A 144 16.01 13.48 3.58
N LEU A 145 15.60 12.47 2.81
CA LEU A 145 16.28 12.04 1.59
C LEU A 145 15.80 12.78 0.33
N GLY A 146 14.88 13.76 0.48
CA GLY A 146 14.35 14.54 -0.62
C GLY A 146 13.26 13.83 -1.42
N ILE A 147 12.70 12.72 -0.91
CA ILE A 147 11.52 12.08 -1.47
C ILE A 147 10.29 12.83 -0.96
N GLU A 148 9.41 13.21 -1.86
CA GLU A 148 8.11 13.79 -1.51
C GLU A 148 7.24 12.73 -0.81
N ALA A 149 6.72 13.02 0.39
CA ALA A 149 6.04 12.01 1.19
C ALA A 149 4.88 12.59 2.01
N TYR A 150 3.79 11.81 2.13
CA TYR A 150 2.53 12.24 2.76
C TYR A 150 1.92 11.13 3.59
N THR A 151 1.23 11.52 4.66
CA THR A 151 0.30 10.60 5.32
C THR A 151 -1.03 10.55 4.56
N PRO A 152 -1.77 9.43 4.61
CA PRO A 152 -3.09 9.33 3.98
C PRO A 152 -4.03 10.44 4.45
N GLN A 153 -3.98 10.79 5.74
CA GLN A 153 -4.81 11.83 6.34
C GLN A 153 -4.57 13.21 5.70
N TYR A 154 -3.31 13.56 5.43
CA TYR A 154 -2.98 14.81 4.78
C TYR A 154 -3.61 14.91 3.38
N ILE A 155 -3.49 13.84 2.59
CA ILE A 155 -4.09 13.77 1.25
C ILE A 155 -5.62 13.86 1.31
N MET A 156 -6.25 13.17 2.27
CA MET A 156 -7.70 13.19 2.43
C MET A 156 -8.22 14.58 2.83
N LEU A 157 -7.51 15.30 3.69
CA LEU A 157 -7.87 16.67 4.09
C LEU A 157 -7.78 17.63 2.90
N ASP A 158 -6.67 17.57 2.14
CA ASP A 158 -6.49 18.40 0.95
C ASP A 158 -7.56 18.11 -0.11
N ALA A 159 -7.98 16.87 -0.28
CA ALA A 159 -9.04 16.49 -1.20
C ALA A 159 -10.43 17.01 -0.77
N CYS A 160 -10.66 17.22 0.52
CA CYS A 160 -11.93 17.76 1.05
C CYS A 160 -11.99 19.30 0.99
N ASP A 161 -10.85 19.99 0.92
CA ASP A 161 -10.77 21.46 0.87
C ASP A 161 -10.98 22.06 -0.54
N VAL A 162 -11.30 21.24 -1.53
CA VAL A 162 -11.69 21.72 -2.86
C VAL A 162 -13.07 22.34 -2.75
N LYS A 163 -13.10 23.66 -2.58
CA LYS A 163 -14.30 24.51 -2.67
C LYS A 163 -14.80 24.64 -4.09
#